data_0f8fc2d2bda82311e613c36de85a9bb6
#
_entry.id   0f8fc2d2bda82311e613c36de85a9bb6
#
_cell.length_a   1.000
_cell.length_b   1.000
_cell.length_c   1.000
_cell.angle_alpha   90.00
_cell.angle_beta   90.00
_cell.angle_gamma   90.00
#
_symmetry.space_group_name_H-M   'P 1'
#
loop_
_entity.id
_entity.type
_entity.pdbx_description
1 polymer ?
#
loop_
_entity_poly.entity_id
_entity_poly.type
_entity_poly.pdbx_seq_one_letter_code
_entity_poly.pdbx_strand_id
1 'polypeptide(L)'
;DKLTFKWPNDIYYENKKICGILCEKVRNNIIIGIGININNTDFGMFHEKAISLVEITGKIHPVQKIIEEVVSTFENQFHNLNKNWENILQIVNENSYLKDKKILIKRNGKFLEKEYRFLRVDRRGQISLIGKGDSDEVKFTSLEFKVV
;
A
#
# COMPACT_ATOMS: atom_id res chain seq x y z
N ASP A 1 10.36 3.37 11.78
CA ASP A 1 10.17 2.32 10.77
C ASP A 1 10.02 2.94 9.39
N LYS A 2 10.75 2.41 8.41
CA LYS A 2 10.78 2.98 7.05
C LYS A 2 9.74 2.37 6.10
N LEU A 3 8.97 1.36 6.57
CA LEU A 3 7.90 0.74 5.80
C LEU A 3 6.65 1.60 5.85
N THR A 4 6.04 1.83 4.67
CA THR A 4 4.81 2.60 4.53
C THR A 4 3.82 1.89 3.61
N PHE A 5 2.53 2.13 3.84
CA PHE A 5 1.44 1.59 3.03
C PHE A 5 1.01 2.60 1.98
N LYS A 6 1.16 2.26 0.72
CA LYS A 6 0.63 3.06 -0.39
C LYS A 6 -0.68 2.47 -0.87
N TRP A 7 -1.76 3.14 -0.51
CA TRP A 7 -3.09 2.77 -0.97
C TRP A 7 -3.15 2.66 -2.51
N PRO A 8 -3.85 1.66 -3.08
CA PRO A 8 -4.69 0.70 -2.35
C PRO A 8 -3.96 -0.55 -1.84
N ASN A 9 -2.79 -0.92 -2.38
CA ASN A 9 -2.33 -2.30 -2.32
C ASN A 9 -0.81 -2.49 -2.34
N ASP A 10 -0.03 -1.43 -2.15
CA ASP A 10 1.41 -1.51 -2.21
C ASP A 10 2.07 -1.23 -0.87
N ILE A 11 3.21 -1.86 -0.61
CA ILE A 11 4.09 -1.56 0.51
C ILE A 11 5.39 -0.98 -0.04
N TYR A 12 5.80 0.11 0.56
CA TYR A 12 7.01 0.85 0.21
C TYR A 12 8.00 0.80 1.37
N TYR A 13 9.27 0.72 1.01
CA TYR A 13 10.37 1.05 1.90
C TYR A 13 10.96 2.36 1.41
N GLU A 14 10.89 3.41 2.26
CA GLU A 14 11.17 4.78 1.84
C GLU A 14 10.28 5.18 0.63
N ASN A 15 10.88 5.34 -0.55
CA ASN A 15 10.16 5.73 -1.77
C ASN A 15 10.11 4.62 -2.83
N LYS A 16 10.57 3.39 -2.52
CA LYS A 16 10.63 2.27 -3.45
C LYS A 16 9.67 1.17 -3.02
N LYS A 17 9.00 0.58 -4.00
CA LYS A 17 8.05 -0.52 -3.78
C LYS A 17 8.79 -1.81 -3.44
N ILE A 18 8.44 -2.44 -2.32
CA ILE A 18 8.95 -3.75 -1.91
C ILE A 18 7.90 -4.85 -2.10
N CYS A 19 6.61 -4.52 -1.97
CA CYS A 19 5.55 -5.52 -2.05
C CYS A 19 4.32 -4.93 -2.74
N GLY A 20 3.59 -5.79 -3.47
CA GLY A 20 2.27 -5.51 -4.01
C GLY A 20 1.30 -6.62 -3.63
N ILE A 21 0.05 -6.26 -3.34
CA ILE A 21 -1.01 -7.18 -2.92
C ILE A 21 -2.18 -7.03 -3.88
N LEU A 22 -2.68 -8.13 -4.42
CA LEU A 22 -3.86 -8.15 -5.27
C LEU A 22 -4.93 -9.01 -4.59
N CYS A 23 -6.14 -8.46 -4.45
CA CYS A 23 -7.28 -9.18 -3.92
C CYS A 23 -8.38 -9.24 -4.98
N GLU A 24 -8.83 -10.43 -5.30
CA GLU A 24 -9.91 -10.68 -6.25
C GLU A 24 -11.02 -11.51 -5.61
N LYS A 25 -12.26 -11.11 -5.82
CA LYS A 25 -13.42 -11.89 -5.40
C LYS A 25 -13.93 -12.72 -6.56
N VAL A 26 -13.88 -14.06 -6.41
CA VAL A 26 -14.39 -15.02 -7.39
C VAL A 26 -15.51 -15.83 -6.73
N ARG A 27 -16.75 -15.52 -7.06
CA ARG A 27 -17.95 -16.10 -6.42
C ARG A 27 -17.94 -15.84 -4.90
N ASN A 28 -17.82 -16.89 -4.08
CA ASN A 28 -17.78 -16.83 -2.62
C ASN A 28 -16.36 -16.88 -2.04
N ASN A 29 -15.34 -16.93 -2.90
CA ASN A 29 -13.95 -17.00 -2.50
C ASN A 29 -13.25 -15.67 -2.71
N ILE A 30 -12.26 -15.39 -1.89
CA ILE A 30 -11.31 -14.29 -2.08
C ILE A 30 -9.96 -14.90 -2.42
N ILE A 31 -9.39 -14.49 -3.54
CA ILE A 31 -8.05 -14.86 -3.97
C ILE A 31 -7.13 -13.70 -3.62
N ILE A 32 -6.05 -13.99 -2.88
CA ILE A 32 -5.07 -12.99 -2.49
C ILE A 32 -3.73 -13.37 -3.12
N GLY A 33 -3.23 -12.51 -4.01
CA GLY A 33 -1.88 -12.59 -4.56
C GLY A 33 -0.97 -11.62 -3.83
N ILE A 34 0.19 -12.11 -3.34
CA ILE A 34 1.18 -11.29 -2.66
C ILE A 34 2.51 -11.43 -3.40
N GLY A 35 3.03 -10.32 -3.94
CA GLY A 35 4.34 -10.27 -4.58
C GLY A 35 5.32 -9.49 -3.72
N ILE A 36 6.33 -10.18 -3.16
CA ILE A 36 7.36 -9.57 -2.32
C ILE A 36 8.70 -9.67 -3.04
N ASN A 37 9.41 -8.56 -3.16
CA ASN A 37 10.78 -8.54 -3.64
C ASN A 37 11.70 -9.00 -2.50
N ILE A 38 12.20 -10.23 -2.58
CA ILE A 38 13.01 -10.82 -1.50
C ILE A 38 14.50 -10.72 -1.84
N ASN A 39 14.97 -11.46 -2.83
CA ASN A 39 16.38 -11.55 -3.18
C ASN A 39 16.69 -10.98 -4.57
N ASN A 40 15.78 -10.24 -5.17
CA ASN A 40 15.99 -9.59 -6.45
C ASN A 40 17.01 -8.45 -6.30
N THR A 41 17.93 -8.34 -7.24
CA THR A 41 18.92 -7.25 -7.33
C THR A 41 18.85 -6.52 -8.68
N ASP A 42 18.16 -7.11 -9.64
CA ASP A 42 17.92 -6.50 -10.95
C ASP A 42 16.42 -6.25 -11.16
N PHE A 43 16.07 -4.99 -11.28
CA PHE A 43 14.71 -4.52 -11.57
C PHE A 43 14.60 -3.85 -12.95
N GLY A 44 15.68 -3.89 -13.76
CA GLY A 44 15.71 -3.27 -15.08
C GLY A 44 15.29 -1.80 -15.01
N MET A 45 14.31 -1.42 -15.83
CA MET A 45 13.79 -0.04 -15.89
C MET A 45 13.08 0.42 -14.59
N PHE A 46 12.80 -0.48 -13.65
CA PHE A 46 12.15 -0.16 -12.36
C PHE A 46 13.12 0.01 -11.20
N HIS A 47 14.43 -0.02 -11.44
CA HIS A 47 15.47 0.09 -10.40
C HIS A 47 15.27 1.29 -9.45
N GLU A 48 14.84 2.44 -9.99
CA GLU A 48 14.57 3.64 -9.16
C GLU A 48 13.25 3.54 -8.36
N LYS A 49 12.37 2.58 -8.68
CA LYS A 49 11.02 2.46 -8.13
C LYS A 49 10.77 1.22 -7.30
N ALA A 50 11.68 0.23 -7.37
CA ALA A 50 11.57 -1.04 -6.66
C ALA A 50 12.79 -1.26 -5.76
N ILE A 51 12.60 -2.05 -4.72
CA ILE A 51 13.63 -2.47 -3.78
C ILE A 51 13.31 -3.87 -3.25
N SER A 52 14.31 -4.59 -2.80
CA SER A 52 14.15 -5.93 -2.21
C SER A 52 14.67 -6.00 -0.77
N LEU A 53 14.31 -7.08 -0.07
CA LEU A 53 14.81 -7.34 1.28
C LEU A 53 16.33 -7.49 1.32
N VAL A 54 16.93 -8.12 0.31
CA VAL A 54 18.39 -8.27 0.24
C VAL A 54 19.08 -6.91 0.12
N GLU A 55 18.53 -5.98 -0.64
CA GLU A 55 19.12 -4.62 -0.75
C GLU A 55 18.97 -3.81 0.53
N ILE A 56 17.87 -4.03 1.28
CA ILE A 56 17.63 -3.34 2.56
C ILE A 56 18.53 -3.88 3.67
N THR A 57 18.71 -5.21 3.71
CA THR A 57 19.34 -5.88 4.84
C THR A 57 20.79 -6.28 4.59
N GLY A 58 21.23 -6.30 3.32
CA GLY A 58 22.53 -6.80 2.89
C GLY A 58 22.67 -8.33 3.02
N LYS A 59 21.57 -9.08 3.19
CA LYS A 59 21.58 -10.52 3.44
C LYS A 59 20.61 -11.25 2.53
N ILE A 60 21.00 -12.42 2.03
CA ILE A 60 20.09 -13.32 1.32
C ILE A 60 19.12 -13.94 2.32
N HIS A 61 17.84 -13.95 1.96
CA HIS A 61 16.78 -14.49 2.79
C HIS A 61 16.24 -15.81 2.23
N PRO A 62 15.98 -16.82 3.08
CA PRO A 62 15.35 -18.06 2.65
C PRO A 62 13.88 -17.80 2.27
N VAL A 63 13.58 -17.83 0.99
CA VAL A 63 12.24 -17.49 0.43
C VAL A 63 11.14 -18.30 1.07
N GLN A 64 11.35 -19.62 1.22
CA GLN A 64 10.36 -20.52 1.81
C GLN A 64 9.97 -20.08 3.24
N LYS A 65 10.95 -19.69 4.04
CA LYS A 65 10.71 -19.22 5.41
C LYS A 65 9.90 -17.93 5.44
N ILE A 66 10.19 -16.98 4.53
CA ILE A 66 9.41 -15.74 4.42
C ILE A 66 7.96 -16.05 4.04
N ILE A 67 7.73 -17.00 3.11
CA ILE A 67 6.38 -17.41 2.73
C ILE A 67 5.63 -17.98 3.93
N GLU A 68 6.25 -18.89 4.68
CA GLU A 68 5.65 -19.50 5.86
C GLU A 68 5.31 -18.47 6.94
N GLU A 69 6.19 -17.50 7.19
CA GLU A 69 5.96 -16.41 8.15
C GLU A 69 4.81 -15.49 7.70
N VAL A 70 4.72 -15.16 6.42
CA VAL A 70 3.65 -14.31 5.87
C VAL A 70 2.32 -15.03 5.97
N VAL A 71 2.25 -16.31 5.56
CA VAL A 71 1.01 -17.10 5.58
C VAL A 71 0.52 -17.29 7.01
N SER A 72 1.39 -17.73 7.93
CA SER A 72 1.01 -17.94 9.34
C SER A 72 0.56 -16.65 10.02
N THR A 73 1.24 -15.53 9.75
CA THR A 73 0.85 -14.22 10.27
C THR A 73 -0.51 -13.79 9.71
N PHE A 74 -0.73 -13.97 8.42
CA PHE A 74 -2.00 -13.66 7.78
C PHE A 74 -3.14 -14.48 8.40
N GLU A 75 -3.00 -15.80 8.52
CA GLU A 75 -4.01 -16.66 9.11
C GLU A 75 -4.38 -16.23 10.54
N ASN A 76 -3.38 -15.95 11.38
CA ASN A 76 -3.60 -15.48 12.74
C ASN A 76 -4.35 -14.14 12.78
N GLN A 77 -4.01 -13.20 11.91
CA GLN A 77 -4.68 -11.90 11.84
C GLN A 77 -6.08 -12.02 11.25
N PHE A 78 -6.27 -12.88 10.25
CA PHE A 78 -7.56 -13.08 9.60
C PHE A 78 -8.61 -13.66 10.55
N HIS A 79 -8.25 -14.63 11.39
CA HIS A 79 -9.15 -15.18 12.42
C HIS A 79 -9.62 -14.11 13.44
N ASN A 80 -8.81 -13.07 13.66
CA ASN A 80 -9.11 -12.00 14.58
C ASN A 80 -9.49 -10.67 13.89
N LEU A 81 -9.74 -10.70 12.57
CA LEU A 81 -9.90 -9.50 11.77
C LEU A 81 -10.96 -8.53 12.32
N ASN A 82 -12.13 -9.04 12.68
CA ASN A 82 -13.22 -8.20 13.20
C ASN A 82 -12.87 -7.51 14.52
N LYS A 83 -12.07 -8.16 15.38
CA LYS A 83 -11.62 -7.59 16.65
C LYS A 83 -10.49 -6.58 16.46
N ASN A 84 -9.64 -6.81 15.46
CA ASN A 84 -8.43 -6.04 15.24
C ASN A 84 -8.60 -4.96 14.15
N TRP A 85 -9.76 -4.84 13.53
CA TRP A 85 -9.95 -3.97 12.36
C TRP A 85 -9.58 -2.51 12.60
N GLU A 86 -10.01 -1.94 13.72
CA GLU A 86 -9.68 -0.55 14.09
C GLU A 86 -8.16 -0.36 14.29
N ASN A 87 -7.51 -1.30 14.94
CA ASN A 87 -6.07 -1.25 15.14
C ASN A 87 -5.31 -1.37 13.80
N ILE A 88 -5.77 -2.25 12.90
CA ILE A 88 -5.20 -2.37 11.54
C ILE A 88 -5.35 -1.04 10.78
N LEU A 89 -6.54 -0.44 10.80
CA LEU A 89 -6.78 0.86 10.15
C LEU A 89 -5.91 1.97 10.76
N GLN A 90 -5.74 1.98 12.07
CA GLN A 90 -4.85 2.94 12.72
C GLN A 90 -3.42 2.79 12.22
N ILE A 91 -2.88 1.55 12.22
CA ILE A 91 -1.52 1.27 11.72
C ILE A 91 -1.36 1.71 10.25
N VAL A 92 -2.34 1.38 9.39
CA VAL A 92 -2.32 1.75 7.96
C VAL A 92 -2.32 3.27 7.79
N ASN A 93 -3.13 4.00 8.57
CA ASN A 93 -3.24 5.45 8.48
C ASN A 93 -2.01 6.17 9.03
N GLU A 94 -1.47 5.72 10.15
CA GLU A 94 -0.28 6.30 10.76
C GLU A 94 0.96 6.11 9.88
N ASN A 95 1.04 4.97 9.16
CA ASN A 95 2.16 4.63 8.29
C ASN A 95 1.80 4.76 6.80
N SER A 96 0.87 5.65 6.45
CA SER A 96 0.53 5.88 5.05
C SER A 96 1.68 6.55 4.29
N TYR A 97 2.05 5.99 3.14
CA TYR A 97 3.00 6.60 2.20
C TYR A 97 2.55 7.98 1.72
N LEU A 98 1.26 8.26 1.75
CA LEU A 98 0.66 9.50 1.26
C LEU A 98 0.61 10.61 2.32
N LYS A 99 0.96 10.29 3.57
CA LYS A 99 0.99 11.26 4.67
C LYS A 99 1.96 12.40 4.34
N ASP A 100 1.51 13.62 4.57
CA ASP A 100 2.26 14.86 4.34
C ASP A 100 2.71 15.11 2.89
N LYS A 101 2.20 14.32 1.93
CA LYS A 101 2.50 14.46 0.52
C LYS A 101 1.37 15.15 -0.24
N LYS A 102 1.75 15.86 -1.30
CA LYS A 102 0.81 16.43 -2.26
C LYS A 102 0.44 15.38 -3.30
N ILE A 103 -0.84 15.31 -3.62
CA ILE A 103 -1.42 14.31 -4.51
C ILE A 103 -2.12 15.01 -5.66
N LEU A 104 -1.80 14.61 -6.89
CA LEU A 104 -2.56 15.00 -8.07
C LEU A 104 -3.39 13.82 -8.55
N ILE A 105 -4.68 14.04 -8.70
CA ILE A 105 -5.64 13.04 -9.17
C ILE A 105 -5.66 13.02 -10.70
N LYS A 106 -5.69 11.83 -11.28
CA LYS A 106 -5.89 11.64 -12.72
C LYS A 106 -7.38 11.41 -13.01
N ARG A 107 -7.95 12.19 -13.90
CA ARG A 107 -9.32 12.05 -14.37
C ARG A 107 -9.36 12.14 -15.90
N ASN A 108 -10.06 11.22 -16.54
CA ASN A 108 -10.14 11.15 -18.01
C ASN A 108 -8.76 11.19 -18.71
N GLY A 109 -7.79 10.43 -18.15
CA GLY A 109 -6.43 10.35 -18.71
C GLY A 109 -5.51 11.53 -18.41
N LYS A 110 -5.99 12.62 -17.78
CA LYS A 110 -5.20 13.82 -17.47
C LYS A 110 -5.10 14.04 -15.95
N PHE A 111 -3.95 14.51 -15.49
CA PHE A 111 -3.81 14.95 -14.09
C PHE A 111 -4.48 16.31 -13.92
N LEU A 112 -5.28 16.42 -12.86
CA LEU A 112 -5.87 17.69 -12.46
C LEU A 112 -4.79 18.58 -11.85
N GLU A 113 -4.92 19.92 -12.04
CA GLU A 113 -4.01 20.89 -11.43
C GLU A 113 -4.20 21.04 -9.94
N LYS A 114 -5.39 20.68 -9.44
CA LYS A 114 -5.74 20.76 -8.03
C LYS A 114 -4.94 19.77 -7.19
N GLU A 115 -4.25 20.30 -6.19
CA GLU A 115 -3.52 19.50 -5.20
C GLU A 115 -4.48 18.98 -4.13
N TYR A 116 -4.28 17.72 -3.72
CA TYR A 116 -4.99 17.07 -2.62
C TYR A 116 -4.01 16.63 -1.55
N ARG A 117 -4.50 16.48 -0.33
CA ARG A 117 -3.79 15.88 0.79
C ARG A 117 -4.55 14.64 1.28
N PHE A 118 -3.80 13.65 1.73
CA PHE A 118 -4.31 12.45 2.36
C PHE A 118 -4.89 12.79 3.75
N LEU A 119 -6.08 12.28 4.05
CA LEU A 119 -6.68 12.35 5.36
C LEU A 119 -6.61 10.99 6.06
N ARG A 120 -7.19 9.96 5.43
CA ARG A 120 -7.23 8.59 5.96
C ARG A 120 -7.72 7.57 4.93
N VAL A 121 -7.52 6.32 5.25
CA VAL A 121 -8.30 5.19 4.73
C VAL A 121 -9.41 4.92 5.76
N ASP A 122 -10.65 4.84 5.30
CA ASP A 122 -11.80 4.64 6.18
C ASP A 122 -12.13 3.15 6.40
N ARG A 123 -13.15 2.86 7.23
CA ARG A 123 -13.59 1.50 7.57
C ARG A 123 -14.01 0.64 6.36
N ARG A 124 -14.32 1.25 5.22
CA ARG A 124 -14.68 0.59 3.97
C ARG A 124 -13.49 0.41 3.03
N GLY A 125 -12.29 0.80 3.47
CA GLY A 125 -11.08 0.78 2.65
C GLY A 125 -11.03 1.91 1.61
N GLN A 126 -11.92 2.90 1.69
CA GLN A 126 -11.90 4.06 0.80
C GLN A 126 -10.84 5.05 1.25
N ILE A 127 -10.12 5.62 0.29
CA ILE A 127 -9.22 6.73 0.58
C ILE A 127 -10.01 8.04 0.66
N SER A 128 -9.77 8.80 1.73
CA SER A 128 -10.30 10.15 1.92
C SER A 128 -9.20 11.16 1.67
N LEU A 129 -9.48 12.12 0.79
CA LEU A 129 -8.60 13.21 0.43
C LEU A 129 -9.32 14.55 0.65
N ILE A 130 -8.54 15.61 0.91
CA ILE A 130 -9.03 16.97 0.92
C ILE A 130 -8.28 17.81 -0.12
N GLY A 131 -9.02 18.52 -0.97
CA GLY A 131 -8.43 19.42 -1.95
C GLY A 131 -7.92 20.70 -1.30
N LYS A 132 -6.87 21.30 -1.87
CA LYS A 132 -6.36 22.59 -1.41
C LYS A 132 -7.46 23.65 -1.52
N GLY A 133 -7.82 24.25 -0.38
CA GLY A 133 -8.87 25.27 -0.28
C GLY A 133 -10.28 24.71 -0.10
N ASP A 134 -10.46 23.37 -0.03
CA ASP A 134 -11.78 22.79 0.25
C ASP A 134 -12.03 22.66 1.76
N SER A 135 -13.31 22.72 2.15
CA SER A 135 -13.78 22.40 3.49
C SER A 135 -14.16 20.92 3.64
N ASP A 136 -14.54 20.27 2.52
CA ASP A 136 -15.09 18.93 2.53
C ASP A 136 -14.12 17.88 1.96
N GLU A 137 -14.15 16.70 2.57
CA GLU A 137 -13.39 15.55 2.08
C GLU A 137 -14.07 14.90 0.88
N VAL A 138 -13.27 14.34 -0.01
CA VAL A 138 -13.72 13.48 -1.11
C VAL A 138 -13.20 12.06 -0.90
N LYS A 139 -14.04 11.07 -1.23
CA LYS A 139 -13.72 9.65 -1.01
C LYS A 139 -13.67 8.89 -2.32
N PHE A 140 -12.74 7.94 -2.41
CA PHE A 140 -12.57 7.10 -3.59
C PHE A 140 -12.38 5.63 -3.19
N THR A 141 -13.03 4.73 -3.93
CA THR A 141 -12.81 3.28 -3.88
C THR A 141 -11.69 2.85 -4.80
N SER A 142 -11.47 3.63 -5.87
CA SER A 142 -10.40 3.43 -6.86
C SER A 142 -9.98 4.80 -7.38
N LEU A 143 -8.70 5.02 -7.54
CA LEU A 143 -8.15 6.31 -7.95
C LEU A 143 -6.80 6.13 -8.63
N GLU A 144 -6.62 6.76 -9.81
CA GLU A 144 -5.29 6.98 -10.36
C GLU A 144 -4.75 8.33 -9.86
N PHE A 145 -3.56 8.32 -9.30
CA PHE A 145 -2.91 9.52 -8.77
C PHE A 145 -1.39 9.46 -8.88
N LYS A 146 -0.76 10.61 -8.74
CA LYS A 146 0.67 10.71 -8.51
C LYS A 146 0.96 11.59 -7.29
N VAL A 147 2.09 11.32 -6.65
CA VAL A 147 2.67 12.14 -5.59
C VAL A 147 3.61 13.14 -6.25
N VAL A 148 3.58 14.38 -5.79
CA VAL A 148 4.40 15.52 -6.27
C VAL A 148 5.08 16.21 -5.12
#